data_93b6bcb377bc1508e6d5c05ccc3447a0
#
_entry.id   93b6bcb377bc1508e6d5c05ccc3447a0
#
_cell.length_a   1.000
_cell.length_b   1.000
_cell.length_c   1.000
_cell.angle_alpha   90.00
_cell.angle_beta   90.00
_cell.angle_gamma   90.00
#
_symmetry.space_group_name_H-M   'P 1'
#
loop_
_entity.id
_entity.type
_entity.pdbx_description
1 polymer ?
#
loop_
_entity_poly.entity_id
_entity_poly.type
_entity_poly.pdbx_seq_one_letter_code
_entity_poly.pdbx_strand_id
1 'polypeptide(L)'
;MTTPETHADDVPAPQDGDAALAHAAPAAEAPQRDDPLEPRRVLLHRAVVEIRPGRIEVGPPRSAIIAPAIGFALTVLLLVAILTWTESLPFFLLPVMLLISVIVLPLSGLSFVYAVFGANVVADRDGQNFSFKQRFLGLGVGTNELVPFWKIRELVVEDVARAQRHAAADEPALEIAQWQIVLVKKSGKRLPLGSYNVPRAREEEGLDIVMDVAEALAALSGAEIRGPIW
;
A
#
# COMPACT_ATOMS: atom_id res chain seq x y z
N MET A 1 13.35 61.63 -53.94
CA MET A 1 14.42 60.64 -54.05
C MET A 1 15.47 60.99 -53.01
N THR A 2 15.33 60.44 -51.83
CA THR A 2 16.23 60.65 -50.68
C THR A 2 16.29 59.34 -49.94
N THR A 3 17.41 58.68 -50.07
CA THR A 3 17.80 57.49 -49.32
C THR A 3 18.15 57.87 -47.92
N PRO A 4 17.69 57.22 -46.88
CA PRO A 4 18.22 57.38 -45.52
C PRO A 4 19.35 56.37 -45.24
N GLU A 5 20.40 56.91 -44.64
CA GLU A 5 21.57 56.28 -44.14
C GLU A 5 21.27 55.22 -43.07
N THR A 6 21.94 54.11 -43.19
CA THR A 6 21.95 53.01 -42.22
C THR A 6 22.90 53.36 -41.08
N HIS A 7 22.36 53.58 -39.91
CA HIS A 7 23.11 53.77 -38.67
C HIS A 7 23.49 52.38 -38.12
N ALA A 8 24.76 52.05 -38.13
CA ALA A 8 25.31 50.84 -37.52
C ALA A 8 25.43 51.11 -36.01
N ASP A 9 24.53 50.56 -35.22
CA ASP A 9 24.66 50.55 -33.78
C ASP A 9 25.67 49.47 -33.33
N ASP A 10 26.65 49.97 -32.62
CA ASP A 10 27.67 49.23 -31.87
C ASP A 10 27.05 48.26 -30.91
N VAL A 11 27.24 46.97 -31.18
CA VAL A 11 26.92 45.89 -30.23
C VAL A 11 28.14 45.66 -29.35
N PRO A 12 28.10 45.95 -28.06
CA PRO A 12 29.23 45.63 -27.18
C PRO A 12 29.37 44.10 -27.04
N ALA A 13 30.64 43.64 -27.19
CA ALA A 13 31.02 42.25 -26.99
C ALA A 13 30.66 41.74 -25.60
N PRO A 14 30.18 40.48 -25.46
CA PRO A 14 29.96 39.88 -24.17
C PRO A 14 31.29 39.72 -23.43
N GLN A 15 31.35 40.27 -22.22
CA GLN A 15 32.42 40.08 -21.27
C GLN A 15 32.46 38.63 -20.81
N ASP A 16 33.54 37.95 -21.18
CA ASP A 16 33.99 36.72 -20.55
C ASP A 16 34.36 37.00 -19.10
N GLY A 17 33.59 36.57 -18.17
CA GLY A 17 33.92 36.70 -16.77
C GLY A 17 32.79 36.27 -15.88
N ASP A 18 32.62 34.99 -15.66
CA ASP A 18 32.39 34.34 -14.38
C ASP A 18 31.98 32.90 -14.64
N ALA A 19 32.98 32.05 -14.81
CA ALA A 19 32.83 30.63 -14.59
C ALA A 19 32.56 30.43 -13.09
N ALA A 20 31.35 30.83 -12.66
CA ALA A 20 30.79 30.43 -11.37
C ALA A 20 30.69 28.90 -11.35
N LEU A 21 31.58 28.30 -10.59
CA LEU A 21 31.56 26.93 -10.12
C LEU A 21 30.15 26.51 -9.84
N ALA A 22 29.47 25.92 -10.83
CA ALA A 22 28.31 25.10 -10.59
C ALA A 22 28.79 23.95 -9.72
N HIS A 23 28.66 24.12 -8.43
CA HIS A 23 28.68 23.01 -7.48
C HIS A 23 27.55 22.07 -7.96
N ALA A 24 27.98 21.09 -8.78
CA ALA A 24 27.17 19.92 -9.01
C ALA A 24 26.93 19.34 -7.62
N ALA A 25 25.72 19.54 -7.10
CA ALA A 25 25.26 18.80 -5.95
C ALA A 25 25.54 17.33 -6.28
N PRO A 26 26.20 16.57 -5.40
CA PRO A 26 26.40 15.15 -5.64
C PRO A 26 25.02 14.57 -5.89
N ALA A 27 24.82 14.03 -7.08
CA ALA A 27 23.65 13.22 -7.38
C ALA A 27 23.56 12.22 -6.22
N ALA A 28 22.50 12.31 -5.44
CA ALA A 28 22.25 11.36 -4.37
C ALA A 28 22.30 9.98 -5.04
N GLU A 29 23.41 9.27 -4.85
CA GLU A 29 23.55 7.89 -5.30
C GLU A 29 22.36 7.16 -4.72
N ALA A 30 21.45 6.74 -5.60
CA ALA A 30 20.39 5.82 -5.22
C ALA A 30 21.07 4.66 -4.50
N PRO A 31 20.61 4.27 -3.29
CA PRO A 31 21.27 3.24 -2.52
C PRO A 31 21.38 1.99 -3.41
N GLN A 32 22.59 1.62 -3.79
CA GLN A 32 22.87 0.37 -4.50
C GLN A 32 22.39 -0.75 -3.56
N ARG A 33 21.26 -1.34 -3.89
CA ARG A 33 20.73 -2.50 -3.17
C ARG A 33 21.44 -3.73 -3.68
N ASP A 34 22.46 -4.14 -2.95
CA ASP A 34 23.27 -5.30 -3.33
C ASP A 34 22.53 -6.63 -3.11
N ASP A 35 21.52 -6.68 -2.22
CA ASP A 35 20.71 -7.88 -1.96
C ASP A 35 19.20 -7.55 -1.80
N PRO A 36 18.33 -8.06 -2.70
CA PRO A 36 16.89 -7.85 -2.60
C PRO A 36 16.27 -8.50 -1.35
N LEU A 37 16.96 -9.45 -0.69
CA LEU A 37 16.51 -10.14 0.52
C LEU A 37 17.10 -9.54 1.81
N GLU A 38 17.74 -8.39 1.74
CA GLU A 38 18.22 -7.69 2.93
C GLU A 38 17.07 -7.41 3.89
N PRO A 39 17.24 -7.69 5.21
CA PRO A 39 16.19 -7.51 6.20
C PRO A 39 15.74 -6.05 6.27
N ARG A 40 14.51 -5.80 5.87
CA ARG A 40 13.91 -4.46 5.92
C ARG A 40 12.40 -4.52 6.04
N ARG A 41 11.84 -3.38 6.36
CA ARG A 41 10.40 -3.20 6.49
C ARG A 41 9.92 -2.13 5.52
N VAL A 42 9.02 -2.52 4.62
CA VAL A 42 8.41 -1.63 3.63
C VAL A 42 6.95 -1.37 4.03
N LEU A 43 6.59 -0.09 4.10
CA LEU A 43 5.21 0.32 4.40
C LEU A 43 4.45 0.46 3.09
N LEU A 44 3.48 -0.40 2.85
CA LEU A 44 2.45 -0.22 1.83
C LEU A 44 1.24 0.48 2.45
N HIS A 45 0.36 1.05 1.61
CA HIS A 45 -0.76 1.88 2.09
C HIS A 45 -1.59 1.26 3.23
N ARG A 46 -1.91 -0.02 3.14
CA ARG A 46 -2.70 -0.76 4.14
C ARG A 46 -2.02 -2.04 4.62
N ALA A 47 -0.78 -2.23 4.25
CA ALA A 47 0.00 -3.40 4.61
C ALA A 47 1.43 -3.02 4.96
N VAL A 48 2.05 -3.86 5.73
CA VAL A 48 3.48 -3.81 6.03
C VAL A 48 4.10 -5.06 5.46
N VAL A 49 5.14 -4.89 4.69
CA VAL A 49 5.96 -5.99 4.19
C VAL A 49 7.21 -6.09 5.05
N GLU A 50 7.37 -7.18 5.76
CA GLU A 50 8.58 -7.50 6.49
C GLU A 50 9.40 -8.50 5.66
N ILE A 51 10.52 -8.03 5.11
CA ILE A 51 11.47 -8.85 4.38
C ILE A 51 12.50 -9.37 5.37
N ARG A 52 12.67 -10.69 5.42
CA ARG A 52 13.67 -11.37 6.22
C ARG A 52 14.38 -12.41 5.36
N PRO A 53 15.61 -12.80 5.68
CA PRO A 53 16.28 -13.89 4.98
C PRO A 53 15.41 -15.15 4.98
N GLY A 54 15.01 -15.60 3.79
CA GLY A 54 14.18 -16.81 3.63
C GLY A 54 12.68 -16.64 3.88
N ARG A 55 12.21 -15.48 4.34
CA ARG A 55 10.77 -15.28 4.64
C ARG A 55 10.32 -13.85 4.42
N ILE A 56 9.23 -13.68 3.68
CA ILE A 56 8.58 -12.37 3.47
C ILE A 56 7.16 -12.45 3.99
N GLU A 57 6.80 -11.51 4.87
CA GLU A 57 5.46 -11.43 5.47
C GLU A 57 4.77 -10.14 5.01
N VAL A 58 3.57 -10.26 4.47
CA VAL A 58 2.70 -9.13 4.13
C VAL A 58 1.48 -9.16 5.04
N GLY A 59 1.34 -8.17 5.89
CA GLY A 59 0.26 -8.10 6.86
C GLY A 59 -0.20 -6.68 7.15
N PRO A 60 -1.33 -6.49 7.86
CA PRO A 60 -1.78 -5.17 8.27
C PRO A 60 -0.79 -4.54 9.26
N PRO A 61 -0.64 -3.22 9.25
CA PRO A 61 0.19 -2.52 10.22
C PRO A 61 -0.40 -2.70 11.63
N ARG A 62 0.45 -2.93 12.63
CA ARG A 62 0.00 -3.11 14.02
C ARG A 62 -0.78 -1.91 14.55
N SER A 63 -0.50 -0.71 14.08
CA SER A 63 -1.22 0.51 14.43
C SER A 63 -2.70 0.50 13.98
N ALA A 64 -3.05 -0.26 12.95
CA ALA A 64 -4.41 -0.39 12.48
C ALA A 64 -5.34 -1.11 13.49
N ILE A 65 -4.77 -1.80 14.48
CA ILE A 65 -5.53 -2.50 15.53
C ILE A 65 -5.97 -1.53 16.63
N ILE A 66 -5.19 -0.48 16.89
CA ILE A 66 -5.37 0.39 18.06
C ILE A 66 -6.71 1.10 18.05
N ALA A 67 -7.05 1.77 16.95
CA ALA A 67 -8.30 2.55 16.86
C ALA A 67 -9.56 1.69 16.99
N PRO A 68 -9.70 0.54 16.28
CA PRO A 68 -10.82 -0.38 16.48
C PRO A 68 -10.87 -0.98 17.88
N ALA A 69 -9.72 -1.29 18.49
CA ALA A 69 -9.64 -1.84 19.85
C ALA A 69 -10.18 -0.84 20.89
N ILE A 70 -9.77 0.42 20.78
CA ILE A 70 -10.28 1.49 21.67
C ILE A 70 -11.79 1.67 21.46
N GLY A 71 -12.25 1.76 20.22
CA GLY A 71 -13.68 1.89 19.91
C GLY A 71 -14.50 0.74 20.47
N PHE A 72 -14.03 -0.48 20.33
CA PHE A 72 -14.67 -1.66 20.88
C PHE A 72 -14.72 -1.64 22.41
N ALA A 73 -13.58 -1.35 23.07
CA ALA A 73 -13.48 -1.27 24.52
C ALA A 73 -14.40 -0.19 25.11
N LEU A 74 -14.44 1.01 24.50
CA LEU A 74 -15.34 2.08 24.91
C LEU A 74 -16.81 1.69 24.78
N THR A 75 -17.17 0.99 23.71
CA THR A 75 -18.57 0.57 23.51
C THR A 75 -18.98 -0.52 24.50
N VAL A 76 -18.09 -1.46 24.81
CA VAL A 76 -18.34 -2.46 25.86
C VAL A 76 -18.49 -1.78 27.22
N LEU A 77 -17.64 -0.81 27.55
CA LEU A 77 -17.71 -0.04 28.80
C LEU A 77 -19.03 0.75 28.88
N LEU A 78 -19.46 1.35 27.76
CA LEU A 78 -20.75 2.04 27.67
C LEU A 78 -21.92 1.08 27.97
N LEU A 79 -21.87 -0.14 27.40
CA LEU A 79 -22.89 -1.16 27.62
C LEU A 79 -22.94 -1.59 29.10
N VAL A 80 -21.76 -1.80 29.72
CA VAL A 80 -21.66 -2.12 31.14
C VAL A 80 -22.24 -0.97 31.99
N ALA A 81 -21.94 0.27 31.65
CA ALA A 81 -22.48 1.44 32.34
C ALA A 81 -24.00 1.52 32.25
N ILE A 82 -24.60 1.22 31.07
CA ILE A 82 -26.05 1.14 30.91
C ILE A 82 -26.63 0.08 31.85
N LEU A 83 -26.04 -1.12 31.90
CA LEU A 83 -26.55 -2.23 32.72
C LEU A 83 -26.41 -1.98 34.22
N THR A 84 -25.34 -1.29 34.66
CA THR A 84 -25.08 -1.08 36.09
C THR A 84 -25.79 0.15 36.67
N TRP A 85 -26.03 1.19 35.85
CA TRP A 85 -26.57 2.47 36.30
C TRP A 85 -27.95 2.80 35.71
N THR A 86 -28.67 1.81 35.23
CA THR A 86 -30.01 1.98 34.63
C THR A 86 -30.95 2.81 35.49
N GLU A 87 -30.95 2.59 36.82
CA GLU A 87 -31.84 3.27 37.76
C GLU A 87 -31.50 4.75 38.01
N SER A 88 -30.22 5.13 37.82
CA SER A 88 -29.75 6.50 38.05
C SER A 88 -29.71 7.36 36.80
N LEU A 89 -29.87 6.75 35.61
CA LEU A 89 -29.81 7.45 34.32
C LEU A 89 -31.15 8.14 34.01
N PRO A 90 -31.16 9.39 33.48
CA PRO A 90 -32.36 10.01 32.98
C PRO A 90 -33.03 9.18 31.91
N PHE A 91 -34.33 9.01 31.96
CA PHE A 91 -35.13 8.14 31.09
C PHE A 91 -34.87 8.41 29.59
N PHE A 92 -34.66 9.66 29.18
CA PHE A 92 -34.39 10.00 27.77
C PHE A 92 -32.98 9.62 27.31
N LEU A 93 -32.02 9.48 28.22
CA LEU A 93 -30.62 9.19 27.88
C LEU A 93 -30.41 7.70 27.56
N LEU A 94 -31.17 6.83 28.21
CA LEU A 94 -31.07 5.39 28.09
C LEU A 94 -31.30 4.88 26.66
N PRO A 95 -32.38 5.28 25.94
CA PRO A 95 -32.57 4.85 24.54
C PRO A 95 -31.49 5.40 23.60
N VAL A 96 -30.98 6.61 23.85
CA VAL A 96 -29.90 7.19 23.02
C VAL A 96 -28.59 6.41 23.19
N MET A 97 -28.21 6.11 24.44
CA MET A 97 -27.00 5.32 24.71
C MET A 97 -27.11 3.89 24.16
N LEU A 98 -28.29 3.30 24.27
CA LEU A 98 -28.56 1.96 23.75
C LEU A 98 -28.49 1.94 22.21
N LEU A 99 -29.07 2.94 21.55
CA LEU A 99 -29.01 3.10 20.10
C LEU A 99 -27.55 3.24 19.62
N ILE A 100 -26.78 4.08 20.30
CA ILE A 100 -25.33 4.25 20.00
C ILE A 100 -24.61 2.91 20.15
N SER A 101 -24.85 2.18 21.24
CA SER A 101 -24.21 0.90 21.50
C SER A 101 -24.55 -0.15 20.44
N VAL A 102 -25.82 -0.22 20.02
CA VAL A 102 -26.29 -1.18 19.00
C VAL A 102 -25.66 -0.93 17.64
N ILE A 103 -25.35 0.34 17.31
CA ILE A 103 -24.70 0.70 16.03
C ILE A 103 -23.18 0.55 16.14
N VAL A 104 -22.57 1.10 17.18
CA VAL A 104 -21.11 1.19 17.28
C VAL A 104 -20.47 -0.13 17.65
N LEU A 105 -21.13 -0.97 18.47
CA LEU A 105 -20.59 -2.27 18.88
C LEU A 105 -20.31 -3.20 17.70
N PRO A 106 -21.25 -3.47 16.78
CA PRO A 106 -20.96 -4.33 15.63
C PRO A 106 -19.94 -3.70 14.67
N LEU A 107 -19.98 -2.38 14.45
CA LEU A 107 -19.03 -1.69 13.58
C LEU A 107 -17.61 -1.74 14.13
N SER A 108 -17.42 -1.40 15.40
CA SER A 108 -16.10 -1.42 16.06
C SER A 108 -15.61 -2.86 16.27
N GLY A 109 -16.50 -3.77 16.66
CA GLY A 109 -16.19 -5.19 16.81
C GLY A 109 -15.76 -5.84 15.51
N LEU A 110 -16.49 -5.60 14.43
CA LEU A 110 -16.13 -6.11 13.11
C LEU A 110 -14.81 -5.53 12.62
N SER A 111 -14.60 -4.21 12.81
CA SER A 111 -13.36 -3.54 12.46
C SER A 111 -12.18 -4.05 13.28
N PHE A 112 -12.36 -4.30 14.57
CA PHE A 112 -11.35 -4.88 15.44
C PHE A 112 -10.96 -6.30 15.00
N VAL A 113 -11.97 -7.15 14.78
CA VAL A 113 -11.76 -8.51 14.28
C VAL A 113 -11.01 -8.48 12.94
N TYR A 114 -11.42 -7.61 12.02
CA TYR A 114 -10.76 -7.48 10.72
C TYR A 114 -9.30 -7.00 10.85
N ALA A 115 -9.02 -6.07 11.76
CA ALA A 115 -7.67 -5.58 12.00
C ALA A 115 -6.75 -6.63 12.65
N VAL A 116 -7.28 -7.44 13.59
CA VAL A 116 -6.49 -8.49 14.26
C VAL A 116 -6.27 -9.71 13.37
N PHE A 117 -7.29 -10.08 12.59
CA PHE A 117 -7.28 -11.32 11.82
C PHE A 117 -7.18 -11.11 10.31
N GLY A 118 -6.87 -9.87 9.88
CA GLY A 118 -6.73 -9.51 8.46
C GLY A 118 -5.86 -10.49 7.66
N ALA A 119 -6.03 -10.46 6.36
CA ALA A 119 -5.32 -11.35 5.45
C ALA A 119 -3.81 -11.17 5.59
N ASN A 120 -3.11 -12.25 5.92
CA ASN A 120 -1.66 -12.30 5.93
C ASN A 120 -1.19 -13.18 4.80
N VAL A 121 -0.23 -12.67 4.03
CA VAL A 121 0.49 -13.47 3.04
C VAL A 121 1.88 -13.71 3.58
N VAL A 122 2.30 -14.96 3.58
CA VAL A 122 3.64 -15.36 4.00
C VAL A 122 4.27 -16.13 2.86
N ALA A 123 5.38 -15.62 2.33
CA ALA A 123 6.24 -16.35 1.43
C ALA A 123 7.37 -16.99 2.26
N ASP A 124 7.51 -18.28 2.17
CA ASP A 124 8.47 -19.05 2.96
C ASP A 124 9.37 -19.87 2.01
N ARG A 125 10.69 -19.63 2.09
CA ARG A 125 11.67 -20.32 1.28
C ARG A 125 11.87 -21.76 1.73
N ASP A 126 11.85 -22.04 3.03
CA ASP A 126 12.04 -23.38 3.55
C ASP A 126 10.83 -24.26 3.21
N GLY A 127 9.63 -23.69 3.32
CA GLY A 127 8.40 -24.37 2.90
C GLY A 127 8.16 -24.36 1.39
N GLN A 128 8.95 -23.62 0.59
CA GLN A 128 8.79 -23.47 -0.86
C GLN A 128 7.38 -23.11 -1.29
N ASN A 129 6.70 -22.22 -0.51
CA ASN A 129 5.32 -21.87 -0.76
C ASN A 129 4.98 -20.43 -0.34
N PHE A 130 3.89 -19.93 -0.94
CA PHE A 130 3.12 -18.80 -0.42
C PHE A 130 1.93 -19.34 0.36
N SER A 131 1.77 -18.86 1.58
CA SER A 131 0.60 -19.12 2.43
C SER A 131 -0.29 -17.89 2.48
N PHE A 132 -1.48 -17.99 1.92
CA PHE A 132 -2.52 -16.97 1.98
C PHE A 132 -3.47 -17.33 3.12
N LYS A 133 -3.31 -16.68 4.27
CA LYS A 133 -4.18 -16.89 5.44
C LYS A 133 -5.30 -15.86 5.41
N GLN A 134 -6.40 -16.19 4.75
CA GLN A 134 -7.64 -15.45 4.89
C GLN A 134 -8.34 -15.92 6.16
N ARG A 135 -8.21 -15.17 7.24
CA ARG A 135 -8.91 -15.46 8.49
C ARG A 135 -10.25 -14.74 8.46
N PHE A 136 -11.32 -15.49 8.42
CA PHE A 136 -12.67 -14.95 8.49
C PHE A 136 -13.12 -14.90 9.96
N LEU A 137 -13.46 -13.72 10.46
CA LEU A 137 -14.08 -13.45 11.77
C LEU A 137 -13.40 -14.07 13.01
N GLY A 138 -12.07 -14.28 12.98
CA GLY A 138 -11.34 -14.72 14.17
C GLY A 138 -11.69 -16.12 14.72
N LEU A 139 -12.62 -16.81 14.10
CA LEU A 139 -13.11 -18.11 14.56
C LEU A 139 -12.24 -19.30 14.13
N GLY A 140 -11.01 -19.04 13.69
CA GLY A 140 -10.12 -20.11 13.20
C GLY A 140 -10.57 -20.74 11.86
N VAL A 141 -11.73 -20.35 11.36
CA VAL A 141 -12.28 -20.77 10.08
C VAL A 141 -11.81 -19.78 9.02
N GLY A 142 -10.63 -19.98 8.50
CA GLY A 142 -10.09 -19.22 7.38
C GLY A 142 -9.59 -20.17 6.32
N THR A 143 -9.78 -19.83 5.08
CA THR A 143 -9.16 -20.56 3.98
C THR A 143 -7.67 -20.27 4.01
N ASN A 144 -6.86 -21.29 4.27
CA ASN A 144 -5.43 -21.23 4.08
C ASN A 144 -5.13 -21.78 2.68
N GLU A 145 -4.88 -20.88 1.73
CA GLU A 145 -4.48 -21.29 0.39
C GLU A 145 -2.96 -21.35 0.33
N LEU A 146 -2.42 -22.58 0.22
CA LEU A 146 -1.02 -22.80 0.00
C LEU A 146 -0.73 -22.87 -1.49
N VAL A 147 0.18 -22.01 -1.95
CA VAL A 147 0.62 -21.95 -3.34
C VAL A 147 2.11 -22.31 -3.39
N PRO A 148 2.47 -23.55 -3.77
CA PRO A 148 3.86 -23.92 -3.96
C PRO A 148 4.53 -23.07 -5.03
N PHE A 149 5.81 -22.72 -4.88
CA PHE A 149 6.55 -21.87 -5.81
C PHE A 149 6.52 -22.40 -7.26
N TRP A 150 6.60 -23.71 -7.44
CA TRP A 150 6.54 -24.32 -8.77
C TRP A 150 5.19 -24.15 -9.49
N LYS A 151 4.10 -23.80 -8.78
CA LYS A 151 2.78 -23.48 -9.35
C LYS A 151 2.63 -22.01 -9.73
N ILE A 152 3.60 -21.19 -9.42
CA ILE A 152 3.60 -19.78 -9.80
C ILE A 152 4.08 -19.69 -11.24
N ARG A 153 3.42 -18.84 -12.00
CA ARG A 153 3.81 -18.51 -13.36
C ARG A 153 4.66 -17.23 -13.36
N GLU A 154 4.14 -16.17 -12.75
CA GLU A 154 4.74 -14.85 -12.77
C GLU A 154 4.19 -14.00 -11.62
N LEU A 155 4.94 -12.97 -11.23
CA LEU A 155 4.48 -11.85 -10.40
C LEU A 155 4.21 -10.67 -11.32
N VAL A 156 3.01 -10.10 -11.24
CA VAL A 156 2.59 -8.99 -12.10
C VAL A 156 2.45 -7.73 -11.26
N VAL A 157 3.08 -6.66 -11.71
CA VAL A 157 2.89 -5.31 -11.15
C VAL A 157 2.00 -4.52 -12.11
N GLU A 158 0.85 -4.06 -11.63
CA GLU A 158 -0.15 -3.38 -12.45
C GLU A 158 -0.73 -2.15 -11.75
N ASP A 159 -1.10 -1.11 -12.53
CA ASP A 159 -1.90 0.02 -12.05
C ASP A 159 -3.39 -0.30 -12.19
N VAL A 160 -4.00 -0.68 -11.06
CA VAL A 160 -5.42 -1.03 -11.00
C VAL A 160 -6.31 0.17 -11.30
N ALA A 161 -5.95 1.37 -10.85
CA ALA A 161 -6.72 2.58 -11.11
C ALA A 161 -6.77 2.93 -12.61
N ARG A 162 -5.72 2.62 -13.35
CA ARG A 162 -5.65 2.82 -14.79
C ARG A 162 -6.43 1.75 -15.54
N ALA A 163 -6.33 0.49 -15.13
CA ALA A 163 -7.08 -0.60 -15.71
C ALA A 163 -8.61 -0.41 -15.54
N GLN A 164 -9.06 0.08 -14.40
CA GLN A 164 -10.48 0.39 -14.15
C GLN A 164 -10.98 1.55 -15.01
N ARG A 165 -10.15 2.57 -15.29
CA ARG A 165 -10.52 3.70 -16.16
C ARG A 165 -10.78 3.32 -17.60
N HIS A 166 -10.04 2.36 -18.13
CA HIS A 166 -10.32 1.85 -19.48
C HIS A 166 -11.68 1.14 -19.55
N ALA A 167 -12.22 0.70 -18.42
CA ALA A 167 -13.54 0.08 -18.34
C ALA A 167 -14.68 1.10 -18.10
N ALA A 168 -14.37 2.29 -17.52
CA ALA A 168 -15.36 3.32 -17.19
C ALA A 168 -14.92 4.67 -17.80
N ALA A 169 -15.24 4.88 -19.09
CA ALA A 169 -14.75 6.02 -19.88
C ALA A 169 -15.29 7.40 -19.43
N ASP A 170 -16.31 7.46 -18.56
CA ASP A 170 -17.01 8.70 -18.18
C ASP A 170 -16.70 9.23 -16.76
N GLU A 171 -15.85 8.57 -15.98
CA GLU A 171 -15.53 9.06 -14.63
C GLU A 171 -14.32 10.01 -14.62
N PRO A 172 -14.36 11.09 -13.79
CA PRO A 172 -13.22 11.99 -13.64
C PRO A 172 -11.97 11.21 -13.19
N ALA A 173 -10.86 11.49 -13.84
CA ALA A 173 -9.59 10.82 -13.56
C ALA A 173 -9.21 10.97 -12.09
N LEU A 174 -9.20 9.87 -11.36
CA LEU A 174 -8.65 9.85 -10.00
C LEU A 174 -7.18 10.30 -10.05
N GLU A 175 -6.85 11.30 -9.25
CA GLU A 175 -5.47 11.81 -9.10
C GLU A 175 -4.57 10.84 -8.32
N ILE A 176 -4.99 9.58 -8.18
CA ILE A 176 -4.32 8.53 -7.43
C ILE A 176 -3.92 7.41 -8.38
N ALA A 177 -2.65 7.00 -8.33
CA ALA A 177 -2.17 5.75 -8.91
C ALA A 177 -2.29 4.65 -7.84
N GLN A 178 -2.78 3.48 -8.26
CA GLN A 178 -2.93 2.31 -7.38
C GLN A 178 -2.12 1.15 -7.93
N TRP A 179 -0.90 1.02 -7.45
CA TRP A 179 -0.04 -0.10 -7.80
C TRP A 179 -0.41 -1.34 -7.00
N GLN A 180 -0.49 -2.48 -7.68
CA GLN A 180 -0.80 -3.76 -7.06
C GLN A 180 0.19 -4.83 -7.51
N ILE A 181 0.63 -5.65 -6.56
CA ILE A 181 1.40 -6.87 -6.84
C ILE A 181 0.42 -8.04 -6.88
N VAL A 182 0.39 -8.76 -7.98
CA VAL A 182 -0.49 -9.89 -8.20
C VAL A 182 0.35 -11.15 -8.50
N LEU A 183 0.15 -12.20 -7.72
CA LEU A 183 0.69 -13.50 -8.02
C LEU A 183 -0.22 -14.23 -9.01
N VAL A 184 0.33 -14.62 -10.14
CA VAL A 184 -0.39 -15.37 -11.17
C VAL A 184 0.06 -16.84 -11.12
N LYS A 185 -0.90 -17.72 -10.86
CA LYS A 185 -0.66 -19.17 -10.86
C LYS A 185 -0.62 -19.71 -12.29
N LYS A 186 0.03 -20.84 -12.52
CA LYS A 186 0.00 -21.57 -13.82
C LYS A 186 -1.41 -21.93 -14.26
N SER A 187 -2.35 -22.04 -13.33
CA SER A 187 -3.78 -22.24 -13.62
C SER A 187 -4.51 -20.98 -14.11
N GLY A 188 -3.84 -19.82 -14.17
CA GLY A 188 -4.44 -18.55 -14.52
C GLY A 188 -5.10 -17.82 -13.34
N LYS A 189 -5.22 -18.44 -12.15
CA LYS A 189 -5.76 -17.78 -10.96
C LYS A 189 -4.83 -16.67 -10.52
N ARG A 190 -5.39 -15.48 -10.28
CA ARG A 190 -4.70 -14.27 -9.83
C ARG A 190 -4.97 -14.06 -8.34
N LEU A 191 -3.92 -13.83 -7.57
CA LEU A 191 -3.99 -13.62 -6.12
C LEU A 191 -3.29 -12.30 -5.77
N PRO A 192 -4.00 -11.29 -5.25
CA PRO A 192 -3.38 -10.04 -4.85
C PRO A 192 -2.51 -10.26 -3.61
N LEU A 193 -1.27 -9.76 -3.65
CA LEU A 193 -0.31 -9.81 -2.54
C LEU A 193 -0.34 -8.54 -1.70
N GLY A 194 -0.48 -7.39 -2.37
CA GLY A 194 -0.52 -6.09 -1.72
C GLY A 194 -0.77 -4.98 -2.72
N SER A 195 -1.21 -3.83 -2.22
CA SER A 195 -1.42 -2.63 -3.03
C SER A 195 -0.81 -1.41 -2.37
N TYR A 196 -0.38 -0.45 -3.19
CA TYR A 196 0.15 0.84 -2.78
C TYR A 196 -0.54 1.96 -3.53
N ASN A 197 -1.12 2.90 -2.79
CA ASN A 197 -1.82 4.05 -3.35
C ASN A 197 -0.93 5.28 -3.19
N VAL A 198 -0.74 6.02 -4.26
CA VAL A 198 0.10 7.21 -4.30
C VAL A 198 -0.56 8.28 -5.17
N PRO A 199 -0.40 9.58 -4.85
CA PRO A 199 -0.80 10.63 -5.76
C PRO A 199 -0.09 10.48 -7.10
N ARG A 200 -0.78 10.76 -8.21
CA ARG A 200 -0.19 10.63 -9.56
C ARG A 200 1.09 11.43 -9.75
N ALA A 201 1.20 12.56 -9.08
CA ALA A 201 2.42 13.36 -9.11
C ALA A 201 3.67 12.61 -8.56
N ARG A 202 3.47 11.50 -7.83
CA ARG A 202 4.52 10.64 -7.27
C ARG A 202 4.40 9.19 -7.74
N GLU A 203 3.86 8.99 -8.93
CA GLU A 203 3.60 7.66 -9.48
C GLU A 203 4.89 6.81 -9.59
N GLU A 204 6.00 7.42 -10.00
CA GLU A 204 7.30 6.77 -10.10
C GLU A 204 7.83 6.28 -8.75
N GLU A 205 7.74 7.14 -7.71
CA GLU A 205 8.13 6.76 -6.33
C GLU A 205 7.30 5.57 -5.83
N GLY A 206 5.99 5.57 -6.13
CA GLY A 206 5.11 4.47 -5.79
C GLY A 206 5.45 3.18 -6.53
N LEU A 207 5.81 3.28 -7.79
CA LEU A 207 6.24 2.15 -8.60
C LEU A 207 7.54 1.54 -8.06
N ASP A 208 8.53 2.39 -7.72
CA ASP A 208 9.81 1.93 -7.19
C ASP A 208 9.64 1.12 -5.89
N ILE A 209 8.78 1.60 -4.98
CA ILE A 209 8.47 0.89 -3.73
C ILE A 209 7.83 -0.48 -4.01
N VAL A 210 6.90 -0.53 -4.95
CA VAL A 210 6.19 -1.78 -5.28
C VAL A 210 7.11 -2.75 -6.03
N MET A 211 7.95 -2.24 -6.93
CA MET A 211 8.94 -3.04 -7.64
C MET A 211 9.97 -3.63 -6.70
N ASP A 212 10.44 -2.85 -5.71
CA ASP A 212 11.35 -3.33 -4.67
C ASP A 212 10.79 -4.55 -3.91
N VAL A 213 9.51 -4.50 -3.56
CA VAL A 213 8.82 -5.63 -2.91
C VAL A 213 8.64 -6.79 -3.89
N ALA A 214 8.31 -6.52 -5.16
CA ALA A 214 8.15 -7.56 -6.17
C ALA A 214 9.46 -8.28 -6.46
N GLU A 215 10.58 -7.55 -6.51
CA GLU A 215 11.93 -8.10 -6.67
C GLU A 215 12.32 -9.00 -5.49
N ALA A 216 12.04 -8.58 -4.26
CA ALA A 216 12.28 -9.41 -3.09
C ALA A 216 11.46 -10.71 -3.13
N LEU A 217 10.18 -10.63 -3.52
CA LEU A 217 9.31 -11.80 -3.67
C LEU A 217 9.77 -12.73 -4.80
N ALA A 218 10.23 -12.15 -5.91
CA ALA A 218 10.78 -12.90 -7.04
C ALA A 218 12.09 -13.62 -6.67
N ALA A 219 13.01 -12.91 -6.01
CA ALA A 219 14.26 -13.48 -5.53
C ALA A 219 14.05 -14.62 -4.54
N LEU A 220 12.99 -14.55 -3.71
CA LEU A 220 12.63 -15.61 -2.79
C LEU A 220 12.03 -16.82 -3.49
N SER A 221 11.12 -16.61 -4.44
CA SER A 221 10.28 -17.65 -5.06
C SER A 221 10.84 -18.19 -6.36
N GLY A 222 11.78 -17.48 -7.00
CA GLY A 222 12.27 -17.78 -8.35
C GLY A 222 11.25 -17.47 -9.46
N ALA A 223 10.19 -16.70 -9.16
CA ALA A 223 9.19 -16.33 -10.15
C ALA A 223 9.66 -15.15 -11.01
N GLU A 224 9.24 -15.13 -12.27
CA GLU A 224 9.50 -14.00 -13.15
C GLU A 224 8.62 -12.79 -12.77
N ILE A 225 9.17 -11.58 -12.90
CA ILE A 225 8.42 -10.33 -12.73
C ILE A 225 7.96 -9.86 -14.09
N ARG A 226 6.67 -9.59 -14.19
CA ARG A 226 6.07 -8.93 -15.35
C ARG A 226 5.48 -7.60 -14.95
N GLY A 227 5.96 -6.55 -15.53
CA GLY A 227 5.42 -5.20 -15.30
C GLY A 227 6.43 -4.11 -15.53
N PRO A 228 6.03 -2.85 -15.37
CA PRO A 228 4.65 -2.42 -15.06
C PRO A 228 3.70 -2.59 -16.24
N ILE A 229 2.47 -3.04 -16.00
CA ILE A 229 1.40 -3.08 -16.98
C ILE A 229 0.53 -1.83 -16.79
N TRP A 230 0.48 -1.03 -17.85
CA TRP A 230 -0.24 0.25 -17.90
C TRP A 230 -1.64 0.07 -18.47
#